data_b52789b57ae5a80747a14d52d8b65e47
#
_entry.id   b52789b57ae5a80747a14d52d8b65e47
#
_cell.length_a   1.000
_cell.length_b   1.000
_cell.length_c   1.000
_cell.angle_alpha   90.00
_cell.angle_beta   90.00
_cell.angle_gamma   90.00
#
_symmetry.space_group_name_H-M   'P 1'
#
loop_
_entity.id
_entity.type
_entity.pdbx_description
1 polymer ?
#
loop_
_entity_poly.entity_id
_entity_poly.type
_entity_poly.pdbx_seq_one_letter_code
_entity_poly.pdbx_strand_id
1 'polypeptide(L)'
;MYRIAIIGGTGPEGKGLATRFAIVGHKITIGSRDEKRGADVASELSENLRNSFTHKLDISGTNNENAAKKSDIVIIAVPYEAHSETLSELAPYLAEKIIIDAVVPVKFERGPRPIHVEAGSATEEAAKLLNDSSVIGAFHNLSAEKLLQPDLSLDSDVLITGNNSDAKNIVIDLANEIKGVRAIDAGPLRYSQFIENLTVLLIGINGRYKIESGLKISGID
;
A
#
# COMPACT_ATOMS: atom_id res chain seq x y z
N MET A 1 14.01 -2.21 10.64
CA MET A 1 14.41 -1.87 9.23
C MET A 1 14.12 -3.07 8.35
N TYR A 2 13.29 -2.93 7.32
CA TYR A 2 12.85 -3.99 6.41
C TYR A 2 13.28 -3.70 4.97
N ARG A 3 13.31 -4.75 4.14
CA ARG A 3 13.38 -4.65 2.69
C ARG A 3 11.94 -4.74 2.18
N ILE A 4 11.44 -3.64 1.61
CA ILE A 4 10.05 -3.52 1.18
C ILE A 4 10.03 -3.37 -0.34
N ALA A 5 9.37 -4.30 -1.03
CA ALA A 5 9.01 -4.12 -2.44
C ALA A 5 7.64 -3.46 -2.55
N ILE A 6 7.47 -2.59 -3.54
CA ILE A 6 6.17 -2.00 -3.86
C ILE A 6 5.83 -2.36 -5.31
N ILE A 7 4.94 -3.31 -5.48
CA ILE A 7 4.40 -3.76 -6.77
C ILE A 7 3.34 -2.77 -7.20
N GLY A 8 3.48 -2.20 -8.41
CA GLY A 8 2.73 -1.02 -8.82
C GLY A 8 3.34 0.28 -8.29
N GLY A 9 4.59 0.24 -7.81
CA GLY A 9 5.32 1.36 -7.21
C GLY A 9 5.53 2.56 -8.12
N THR A 10 5.21 2.46 -9.40
CA THR A 10 5.25 3.59 -10.35
C THR A 10 3.96 4.42 -10.38
N GLY A 11 2.89 3.97 -9.72
CA GLY A 11 1.64 4.70 -9.52
C GLY A 11 1.72 5.69 -8.35
N PRO A 12 0.75 6.63 -8.24
CA PRO A 12 0.76 7.65 -7.19
C PRO A 12 0.80 7.07 -5.76
N GLU A 13 -0.04 6.08 -5.46
CA GLU A 13 -0.08 5.40 -4.16
C GLU A 13 1.24 4.71 -3.84
N GLY A 14 1.76 3.93 -4.80
CA GLY A 14 3.03 3.22 -4.61
C GLY A 14 4.22 4.17 -4.44
N LYS A 15 4.30 5.26 -5.20
CA LYS A 15 5.31 6.32 -5.02
C LYS A 15 5.19 6.98 -3.64
N GLY A 16 3.97 7.23 -3.20
CA GLY A 16 3.69 7.83 -1.90
C GLY A 16 4.16 6.95 -0.74
N LEU A 17 3.78 5.67 -0.74
CA LEU A 17 4.24 4.70 0.27
C LEU A 17 5.76 4.51 0.22
N ALA A 18 6.36 4.44 -1.00
CA ALA A 18 7.81 4.39 -1.17
C ALA A 18 8.50 5.58 -0.50
N THR A 19 7.99 6.79 -0.72
CA THR A 19 8.50 8.02 -0.10
C THR A 19 8.47 7.92 1.42
N ARG A 20 7.33 7.56 2.00
CA ARG A 20 7.15 7.51 3.47
C ARG A 20 8.04 6.47 4.13
N PHE A 21 8.13 5.27 3.57
CA PHE A 21 8.96 4.22 4.14
C PHE A 21 10.45 4.43 3.90
N ALA A 22 10.85 5.07 2.80
CA ALA A 22 12.25 5.42 2.58
C ALA A 22 12.78 6.44 3.59
N ILE A 23 11.99 7.48 3.90
CA ILE A 23 12.42 8.54 4.84
C ILE A 23 12.54 8.06 6.28
N VAL A 24 11.86 6.99 6.68
CA VAL A 24 12.03 6.36 8.01
C VAL A 24 13.09 5.25 8.00
N GLY A 25 13.79 5.07 6.88
CA GLY A 25 15.00 4.27 6.80
C GLY A 25 14.84 2.84 6.30
N HIS A 26 13.69 2.48 5.73
CA HIS A 26 13.53 1.18 5.08
C HIS A 26 14.22 1.13 3.72
N LYS A 27 14.59 -0.08 3.27
CA LYS A 27 15.12 -0.33 1.92
C LYS A 27 13.96 -0.56 0.97
N ILE A 28 13.78 0.33 0.00
CA ILE A 28 12.65 0.31 -0.90
C ILE A 28 13.06 -0.18 -2.29
N THR A 29 12.27 -1.10 -2.84
CA THR A 29 12.40 -1.53 -4.24
C THR A 29 11.09 -1.27 -4.97
N ILE A 30 11.13 -0.33 -5.92
CA ILE A 30 10.01 -0.05 -6.83
C ILE A 30 9.89 -1.18 -7.84
N GLY A 31 8.79 -1.92 -7.77
CA GLY A 31 8.42 -2.93 -8.76
C GLY A 31 7.60 -2.32 -9.89
N SER A 32 7.90 -2.73 -11.11
CA SER A 32 7.16 -2.35 -12.32
C SER A 32 7.11 -3.53 -13.29
N ARG A 33 6.15 -3.55 -14.21
CA ARG A 33 6.14 -4.50 -15.35
C ARG A 33 7.33 -4.23 -16.30
N ASP A 34 7.75 -2.99 -16.41
CA ASP A 34 8.91 -2.53 -17.16
C ASP A 34 10.02 -2.16 -16.16
N GLU A 35 11.16 -2.87 -16.25
CA GLU A 35 12.30 -2.70 -15.36
C GLU A 35 12.89 -1.29 -15.44
N LYS A 36 13.01 -0.74 -16.66
CA LYS A 36 13.53 0.61 -16.88
C LYS A 36 12.64 1.64 -16.19
N ARG A 37 11.32 1.52 -16.35
CA ARG A 37 10.37 2.41 -15.69
C ARG A 37 10.47 2.32 -14.16
N GLY A 38 10.67 1.12 -13.61
CA GLY A 38 10.93 0.95 -12.17
C GLY A 38 12.18 1.71 -11.72
N ALA A 39 13.29 1.56 -12.46
CA ALA A 39 14.54 2.23 -12.17
C ALA A 39 14.45 3.76 -12.32
N ASP A 40 13.79 4.26 -13.37
CA ASP A 40 13.60 5.68 -13.61
C ASP A 40 12.82 6.35 -12.48
N VAL A 41 11.71 5.71 -12.02
CA VAL A 41 10.90 6.20 -10.88
C VAL A 41 11.69 6.19 -9.57
N ALA A 42 12.49 5.16 -9.31
CA ALA A 42 13.34 5.10 -8.13
C ALA A 42 14.37 6.23 -8.10
N SER A 43 14.97 6.54 -9.26
CA SER A 43 15.90 7.66 -9.44
C SER A 43 15.22 9.01 -9.20
N GLU A 44 14.04 9.22 -9.80
CA GLU A 44 13.22 10.42 -9.62
C GLU A 44 12.90 10.67 -8.13
N LEU A 45 12.43 9.64 -7.42
CA LEU A 45 12.11 9.75 -5.99
C LEU A 45 13.36 10.06 -5.16
N SER A 46 14.49 9.39 -5.46
CA SER A 46 15.75 9.63 -4.75
C SER A 46 16.27 11.04 -4.95
N GLU A 47 16.15 11.60 -6.16
CA GLU A 47 16.55 12.96 -6.47
C GLU A 47 15.67 14.00 -5.78
N ASN A 48 14.34 13.81 -5.84
CA ASN A 48 13.37 14.71 -5.20
C ASN A 48 13.56 14.79 -3.68
N LEU A 49 13.97 13.69 -3.04
CA LEU A 49 14.12 13.61 -1.59
C LEU A 49 15.54 13.95 -1.11
N ARG A 50 16.54 14.00 -2.00
CA ARG A 50 17.96 14.15 -1.65
C ARG A 50 18.26 15.36 -0.77
N ASN A 51 17.57 16.48 -1.01
CA ASN A 51 17.82 17.74 -0.32
C ASN A 51 17.00 17.91 0.97
N SER A 52 16.05 17.01 1.21
CA SER A 52 15.11 17.10 2.34
C SER A 52 15.56 16.27 3.55
N PHE A 53 16.48 15.31 3.35
CA PHE A 53 16.89 14.38 4.41
C PHE A 53 18.41 14.28 4.51
N THR A 54 18.93 14.19 5.75
CA THR A 54 20.39 14.16 6.05
C THR A 54 21.00 12.78 5.85
N HIS A 55 20.19 11.71 5.81
CA HIS A 55 20.66 10.35 5.58
C HIS A 55 20.43 9.92 4.12
N LYS A 56 21.26 8.99 3.66
CA LYS A 56 21.11 8.41 2.33
C LYS A 56 19.86 7.52 2.31
N LEU A 57 18.93 7.82 1.41
CA LEU A 57 17.77 6.98 1.17
C LEU A 57 18.16 5.76 0.33
N ASP A 58 17.66 4.59 0.68
CA ASP A 58 17.89 3.33 -0.05
C ASP A 58 16.66 2.99 -0.90
N ILE A 59 16.58 3.63 -2.07
CA ILE A 59 15.50 3.42 -3.04
C ILE A 59 16.11 2.87 -4.33
N SER A 60 15.61 1.75 -4.79
CA SER A 60 15.98 1.10 -6.05
C SER A 60 14.73 0.73 -6.85
N GLY A 61 14.88 0.42 -8.13
CA GLY A 61 13.79 0.02 -8.99
C GLY A 61 14.19 -1.12 -9.92
N THR A 62 13.26 -2.02 -10.23
CA THR A 62 13.45 -3.16 -11.11
C THR A 62 12.10 -3.71 -11.59
N ASN A 63 12.06 -4.87 -12.25
CA ASN A 63 10.83 -5.56 -12.56
C ASN A 63 10.16 -6.15 -11.29
N ASN A 64 8.86 -6.46 -11.36
CA ASN A 64 8.07 -6.94 -10.24
C ASN A 64 8.64 -8.22 -9.61
N GLU A 65 9.08 -9.16 -10.42
CA GLU A 65 9.66 -10.44 -9.97
C GLU A 65 10.91 -10.22 -9.12
N ASN A 66 11.86 -9.44 -9.62
CA ASN A 66 13.11 -9.15 -8.92
C ASN A 66 12.87 -8.33 -7.65
N ALA A 67 11.89 -7.42 -7.66
CA ALA A 67 11.48 -6.68 -6.47
C ALA A 67 10.93 -7.62 -5.39
N ALA A 68 9.99 -8.49 -5.76
CA ALA A 68 9.39 -9.48 -4.85
C ALA A 68 10.45 -10.43 -4.24
N LYS A 69 11.37 -10.98 -5.06
CA LYS A 69 12.41 -11.90 -4.61
C LYS A 69 13.31 -11.33 -3.52
N LYS A 70 13.67 -10.05 -3.61
CA LYS A 70 14.67 -9.40 -2.76
C LYS A 70 14.11 -8.83 -1.46
N SER A 71 12.80 -8.92 -1.24
CA SER A 71 12.10 -8.23 -0.15
C SER A 71 11.55 -9.16 0.91
N ASP A 72 11.41 -8.66 2.13
CA ASP A 72 10.80 -9.34 3.26
C ASP A 72 9.28 -9.06 3.30
N ILE A 73 8.91 -7.85 2.91
CA ILE A 73 7.54 -7.36 2.86
C ILE A 73 7.26 -6.88 1.44
N VAL A 74 6.09 -7.21 0.90
CA VAL A 74 5.66 -6.79 -0.43
C VAL A 74 4.33 -6.05 -0.33
N ILE A 75 4.31 -4.80 -0.78
CA ILE A 75 3.08 -3.99 -0.86
C ILE A 75 2.53 -4.09 -2.28
N ILE A 76 1.26 -4.43 -2.39
CA ILE A 76 0.53 -4.48 -3.66
C ILE A 76 -0.28 -3.19 -3.80
N ALA A 77 0.07 -2.37 -4.79
CA ALA A 77 -0.55 -1.08 -5.09
C ALA A 77 -0.82 -0.94 -6.60
N VAL A 78 -1.31 -2.02 -7.21
CA VAL A 78 -1.71 -2.06 -8.62
C VAL A 78 -3.18 -1.68 -8.80
N PRO A 79 -3.63 -1.24 -9.98
CA PRO A 79 -5.06 -1.16 -10.27
C PRO A 79 -5.75 -2.52 -10.10
N TYR A 80 -7.00 -2.52 -9.61
CA TYR A 80 -7.73 -3.76 -9.32
C TYR A 80 -7.85 -4.68 -10.54
N GLU A 81 -8.00 -4.11 -11.74
CA GLU A 81 -8.09 -4.89 -13.00
C GLU A 81 -6.82 -5.74 -13.27
N ALA A 82 -5.68 -5.35 -12.72
CA ALA A 82 -4.42 -6.09 -12.86
C ALA A 82 -4.07 -6.92 -11.60
N HIS A 83 -4.91 -6.88 -10.55
CA HIS A 83 -4.60 -7.44 -9.23
C HIS A 83 -4.40 -8.95 -9.29
N SER A 84 -5.41 -9.70 -9.69
CA SER A 84 -5.40 -11.17 -9.71
C SER A 84 -4.30 -11.73 -10.63
N GLU A 85 -4.12 -11.15 -11.82
CA GLU A 85 -3.06 -11.54 -12.76
C GLU A 85 -1.66 -11.31 -12.14
N THR A 86 -1.43 -10.12 -11.60
CA THR A 86 -0.14 -9.76 -10.97
C THR A 86 0.19 -10.70 -9.80
N LEU A 87 -0.79 -11.00 -8.94
CA LEU A 87 -0.58 -11.90 -7.80
C LEU A 87 -0.31 -13.32 -8.26
N SER A 88 -1.02 -13.81 -9.27
CA SER A 88 -0.81 -15.17 -9.82
C SER A 88 0.58 -15.33 -10.43
N GLU A 89 1.07 -14.32 -11.17
CA GLU A 89 2.42 -14.31 -11.74
C GLU A 89 3.51 -14.28 -10.65
N LEU A 90 3.25 -13.54 -9.57
CA LEU A 90 4.23 -13.35 -8.50
C LEU A 90 4.16 -14.40 -7.39
N ALA A 91 3.11 -15.21 -7.32
CA ALA A 91 2.91 -16.20 -6.26
C ALA A 91 4.16 -17.05 -5.94
N PRO A 92 4.94 -17.54 -6.94
CA PRO A 92 6.15 -18.32 -6.65
C PRO A 92 7.24 -17.58 -5.87
N TYR A 93 7.19 -16.24 -5.85
CA TYR A 93 8.18 -15.36 -5.22
C TYR A 93 7.69 -14.72 -3.92
N LEU A 94 6.43 -14.95 -3.57
CA LEU A 94 5.75 -14.33 -2.43
C LEU A 94 5.60 -15.27 -1.23
N ALA A 95 5.87 -16.57 -1.38
CA ALA A 95 5.77 -17.55 -0.31
C ALA A 95 6.56 -17.11 0.94
N GLU A 96 5.98 -17.36 2.13
CA GLU A 96 6.52 -17.05 3.46
C GLU A 96 6.76 -15.54 3.73
N LYS A 97 6.24 -14.65 2.88
CA LYS A 97 6.37 -13.20 3.05
C LYS A 97 5.11 -12.58 3.66
N ILE A 98 5.28 -11.37 4.17
CA ILE A 98 4.18 -10.49 4.53
C ILE A 98 3.77 -9.72 3.27
N ILE A 99 2.51 -9.89 2.87
CA ILE A 99 1.93 -9.19 1.73
C ILE A 99 0.95 -8.16 2.28
N ILE A 100 1.21 -6.89 1.99
CA ILE A 100 0.30 -5.79 2.32
C ILE A 100 -0.50 -5.47 1.08
N ASP A 101 -1.79 -5.74 1.12
CA ASP A 101 -2.70 -5.40 0.02
C ASP A 101 -3.31 -4.01 0.28
N ALA A 102 -3.04 -3.05 -0.60
CA ALA A 102 -3.57 -1.69 -0.56
C ALA A 102 -4.56 -1.43 -1.73
N VAL A 103 -4.96 -2.49 -2.42
CA VAL A 103 -5.81 -2.38 -3.60
C VAL A 103 -7.27 -2.13 -3.22
N VAL A 104 -7.88 -1.19 -3.94
CA VAL A 104 -9.32 -0.87 -3.79
C VAL A 104 -10.06 -1.23 -5.08
N PRO A 105 -11.04 -2.15 -5.03
CA PRO A 105 -11.89 -2.47 -6.18
C PRO A 105 -12.85 -1.30 -6.49
N VAL A 106 -12.39 -0.38 -7.33
CA VAL A 106 -13.13 0.83 -7.70
C VAL A 106 -13.11 1.05 -9.20
N LYS A 107 -14.24 1.45 -9.76
CA LYS A 107 -14.35 1.96 -11.14
C LYS A 107 -14.91 3.37 -11.14
N PHE A 108 -14.59 4.12 -12.18
CA PHE A 108 -15.01 5.50 -12.35
C PHE A 108 -16.01 5.64 -13.48
N GLU A 109 -17.32 5.75 -13.11
CA GLU A 109 -18.45 5.97 -14.02
C GLU A 109 -19.33 7.09 -13.43
N ARG A 110 -19.22 8.32 -13.90
CA ARG A 110 -19.91 9.48 -13.30
C ARG A 110 -19.66 9.61 -11.78
N GLY A 111 -18.45 9.17 -11.32
CA GLY A 111 -18.02 9.11 -9.94
C GLY A 111 -17.47 7.73 -9.56
N PRO A 112 -16.88 7.59 -8.36
CA PRO A 112 -16.34 6.31 -7.88
C PRO A 112 -17.48 5.34 -7.56
N ARG A 113 -17.32 4.08 -7.99
CA ARG A 113 -18.24 2.98 -7.69
C ARG A 113 -17.46 1.76 -7.25
N PRO A 114 -17.88 1.06 -6.19
CA PRO A 114 -17.26 -0.19 -5.80
C PRO A 114 -17.48 -1.25 -6.88
N ILE A 115 -16.48 -2.08 -7.09
CA ILE A 115 -16.58 -3.29 -7.89
C ILE A 115 -16.90 -4.44 -6.93
N HIS A 116 -17.87 -5.30 -7.31
CA HIS A 116 -18.14 -6.50 -6.54
C HIS A 116 -17.01 -7.52 -6.72
N VAL A 117 -16.46 -8.00 -5.61
CA VAL A 117 -15.44 -9.04 -5.58
C VAL A 117 -16.06 -10.32 -5.06
N GLU A 118 -16.00 -11.41 -5.82
CA GLU A 118 -16.58 -12.71 -5.44
C GLU A 118 -15.94 -13.28 -4.16
N ALA A 119 -14.66 -13.00 -3.94
CA ALA A 119 -13.94 -13.40 -2.73
C ALA A 119 -14.40 -12.66 -1.47
N GLY A 120 -15.12 -11.53 -1.63
CA GLY A 120 -15.51 -10.59 -0.59
C GLY A 120 -14.78 -9.23 -0.73
N SER A 121 -13.49 -9.24 -0.90
CA SER A 121 -12.62 -8.08 -1.03
C SER A 121 -11.38 -8.41 -1.89
N ALA A 122 -10.65 -7.40 -2.37
CA ALA A 122 -9.36 -7.61 -3.03
C ALA A 122 -8.37 -8.30 -2.09
N THR A 123 -8.32 -7.90 -0.83
CA THR A 123 -7.46 -8.51 0.19
C THR A 123 -7.81 -9.99 0.44
N GLU A 124 -9.10 -10.36 0.44
CA GLU A 124 -9.51 -11.77 0.57
C GLU A 124 -9.21 -12.57 -0.71
N GLU A 125 -9.31 -11.94 -1.88
CA GLU A 125 -8.88 -12.53 -3.15
C GLU A 125 -7.37 -12.80 -3.14
N ALA A 126 -6.55 -11.84 -2.70
CA ALA A 126 -5.11 -12.02 -2.52
C ALA A 126 -4.80 -13.19 -1.58
N ALA A 127 -5.49 -13.29 -0.45
CA ALA A 127 -5.28 -14.37 0.52
C ALA A 127 -5.63 -15.76 -0.05
N LYS A 128 -6.60 -15.84 -0.95
CA LYS A 128 -6.95 -17.09 -1.65
C LYS A 128 -5.92 -17.49 -2.70
N LEU A 129 -5.27 -16.51 -3.35
CA LEU A 129 -4.24 -16.75 -4.37
C LEU A 129 -2.87 -17.05 -3.74
N LEU A 130 -2.59 -16.52 -2.55
CA LEU A 130 -1.28 -16.56 -1.89
C LEU A 130 -1.35 -17.34 -0.57
N ASN A 131 -1.71 -18.62 -0.66
CA ASN A 131 -1.95 -19.47 0.52
C ASN A 131 -0.72 -19.64 1.43
N ASP A 132 0.49 -19.50 0.88
CA ASP A 132 1.76 -19.65 1.62
C ASP A 132 2.30 -18.30 2.13
N SER A 133 1.49 -17.23 2.09
CA SER A 133 1.88 -15.89 2.50
C SER A 133 0.97 -15.37 3.62
N SER A 134 1.46 -14.41 4.39
CA SER A 134 0.64 -13.69 5.38
C SER A 134 0.06 -12.44 4.74
N VAL A 135 -1.19 -12.48 4.27
CA VAL A 135 -1.85 -11.33 3.63
C VAL A 135 -2.51 -10.43 4.68
N ILE A 136 -2.20 -9.14 4.60
CA ILE A 136 -2.69 -8.07 5.48
C ILE A 136 -3.26 -6.96 4.62
N GLY A 137 -4.49 -6.53 4.89
CA GLY A 137 -5.09 -5.36 4.25
C GLY A 137 -4.70 -4.09 5.00
N ALA A 138 -4.11 -3.10 4.32
CA ALA A 138 -3.74 -1.82 4.93
C ALA A 138 -3.54 -0.72 3.88
N PHE A 139 -3.54 0.54 4.33
CA PHE A 139 -3.25 1.77 3.56
C PHE A 139 -4.33 2.20 2.54
N HIS A 140 -5.38 1.46 2.35
CA HIS A 140 -6.44 1.73 1.36
C HIS A 140 -7.01 3.16 1.42
N ASN A 141 -7.05 3.77 2.60
CA ASN A 141 -7.74 5.03 2.86
C ASN A 141 -6.80 6.24 2.94
N LEU A 142 -5.51 6.08 2.63
CA LEU A 142 -4.57 7.20 2.61
C LEU A 142 -4.64 7.93 1.26
N SER A 143 -4.48 9.26 1.29
CA SER A 143 -4.38 10.05 0.06
C SER A 143 -2.99 9.90 -0.55
N ALA A 144 -2.92 9.38 -1.78
CA ALA A 144 -1.69 9.28 -2.56
C ALA A 144 -0.98 10.63 -2.73
N GLU A 145 -1.74 11.72 -2.90
CA GLU A 145 -1.19 13.08 -3.04
C GLU A 145 -0.54 13.56 -1.75
N LYS A 146 -1.16 13.27 -0.59
CA LYS A 146 -0.59 13.62 0.72
C LYS A 146 0.61 12.73 1.08
N LEU A 147 0.61 11.47 0.69
CA LEU A 147 1.74 10.57 0.89
C LEU A 147 3.01 11.07 0.19
N LEU A 148 2.88 11.67 -0.98
CA LEU A 148 3.99 12.24 -1.76
C LEU A 148 4.60 13.52 -1.15
N GLN A 149 4.00 14.09 -0.10
CA GLN A 149 4.49 15.28 0.58
C GLN A 149 5.19 14.86 1.89
N PRO A 150 6.51 14.62 1.91
CA PRO A 150 7.20 13.93 2.99
C PRO A 150 7.09 14.63 4.35
N ASP A 151 7.03 15.96 4.37
CA ASP A 151 6.95 16.77 5.59
C ASP A 151 5.53 16.86 6.16
N LEU A 152 4.51 16.56 5.33
CA LEU A 152 3.10 16.66 5.73
C LEU A 152 2.73 15.58 6.74
N SER A 153 2.13 15.97 7.86
CA SER A 153 1.43 15.04 8.76
C SER A 153 0.08 14.64 8.17
N LEU A 154 -0.19 13.34 8.06
CA LEU A 154 -1.39 12.86 7.36
C LEU A 154 -2.66 13.04 8.18
N ASP A 155 -2.53 13.04 9.52
CA ASP A 155 -3.65 13.11 10.46
C ASP A 155 -4.80 12.13 10.11
N SER A 156 -4.46 10.86 9.96
CA SER A 156 -5.40 9.82 9.54
C SER A 156 -5.13 8.51 10.26
N ASP A 157 -6.19 7.76 10.51
CA ASP A 157 -6.08 6.38 10.95
C ASP A 157 -5.94 5.46 9.73
N VAL A 158 -5.14 4.41 9.87
CA VAL A 158 -5.05 3.30 8.93
C VAL A 158 -5.67 2.07 9.55
N LEU A 159 -6.74 1.57 8.95
CA LEU A 159 -7.41 0.37 9.40
C LEU A 159 -6.71 -0.86 8.82
N ILE A 160 -6.29 -1.78 9.69
CA ILE A 160 -5.48 -2.94 9.31
C ILE A 160 -6.26 -4.21 9.59
N THR A 161 -6.39 -5.07 8.59
CA THR A 161 -7.04 -6.38 8.67
C THR A 161 -6.07 -7.50 8.38
N GLY A 162 -6.26 -8.64 9.02
CA GLY A 162 -5.41 -9.81 8.78
C GLY A 162 -5.74 -10.96 9.72
N ASN A 163 -5.48 -12.19 9.29
CA ASN A 163 -5.70 -13.39 10.09
C ASN A 163 -4.42 -13.85 10.81
N ASN A 164 -3.24 -13.44 10.35
CA ASN A 164 -1.97 -13.70 11.02
C ASN A 164 -1.65 -12.52 11.96
N SER A 165 -1.68 -12.76 13.27
CA SER A 165 -1.48 -11.72 14.29
C SER A 165 -0.07 -11.14 14.26
N ASP A 166 0.96 -11.97 14.05
CA ASP A 166 2.35 -11.52 14.07
C ASP A 166 2.65 -10.62 12.86
N ALA A 167 2.21 -11.04 11.66
CA ALA A 167 2.32 -10.23 10.47
C ALA A 167 1.53 -8.92 10.59
N LYS A 168 0.32 -8.98 11.19
CA LYS A 168 -0.51 -7.78 11.41
C LYS A 168 0.17 -6.79 12.35
N ASN A 169 0.79 -7.25 13.43
CA ASN A 169 1.53 -6.40 14.36
C ASN A 169 2.72 -5.70 13.66
N ILE A 170 3.44 -6.40 12.79
CA ILE A 170 4.51 -5.80 11.98
C ILE A 170 3.96 -4.68 11.08
N VAL A 171 2.78 -4.89 10.47
CA VAL A 171 2.16 -3.86 9.60
C VAL A 171 1.61 -2.69 10.42
N ILE A 172 1.12 -2.92 11.64
CA ILE A 172 0.73 -1.88 12.59
C ILE A 172 1.94 -1.00 12.93
N ASP A 173 3.08 -1.61 13.27
CA ASP A 173 4.29 -0.87 13.57
C ASP A 173 4.75 -0.03 12.37
N LEU A 174 4.77 -0.61 11.17
CA LEU A 174 5.10 0.09 9.93
C LEU A 174 4.17 1.29 9.65
N ALA A 175 2.87 1.12 9.84
CA ALA A 175 1.91 2.20 9.61
C ALA A 175 2.13 3.36 10.60
N ASN A 176 2.45 3.07 11.86
CA ASN A 176 2.73 4.07 12.88
C ASN A 176 4.06 4.84 12.64
N GLU A 177 4.96 4.33 11.79
CA GLU A 177 6.16 5.08 11.39
C GLU A 177 5.84 6.24 10.42
N ILE A 178 4.68 6.21 9.75
CA ILE A 178 4.28 7.28 8.84
C ILE A 178 3.77 8.47 9.66
N LYS A 179 4.38 9.63 9.47
CA LYS A 179 4.09 10.86 10.23
C LYS A 179 2.59 11.21 10.19
N GLY A 180 1.97 11.21 11.36
CA GLY A 180 0.56 11.57 11.54
C GLY A 180 -0.43 10.45 11.21
N VAL A 181 0.05 9.23 11.02
CA VAL A 181 -0.78 8.03 10.93
C VAL A 181 -0.89 7.39 12.31
N ARG A 182 -2.10 6.92 12.64
CA ARG A 182 -2.36 6.00 13.75
C ARG A 182 -2.90 4.70 13.14
N ALA A 183 -2.22 3.60 13.42
CA ALA A 183 -2.65 2.27 12.98
C ALA A 183 -3.70 1.70 13.94
N ILE A 184 -4.75 1.11 13.39
CA ILE A 184 -5.83 0.47 14.16
C ILE A 184 -6.00 -0.95 13.66
N ASP A 185 -5.93 -1.92 14.57
CA ASP A 185 -6.34 -3.29 14.28
C ASP A 185 -7.85 -3.33 14.04
N ALA A 186 -8.24 -3.48 12.79
CA ALA A 186 -9.64 -3.57 12.38
C ALA A 186 -10.16 -5.02 12.37
N GLY A 187 -9.35 -5.99 12.82
CA GLY A 187 -9.77 -7.38 12.98
C GLY A 187 -9.39 -8.30 11.82
N PRO A 188 -10.18 -9.35 11.57
CA PRO A 188 -9.86 -10.37 10.57
C PRO A 188 -10.07 -9.89 9.13
N LEU A 189 -9.48 -10.61 8.16
CA LEU A 189 -9.55 -10.32 6.72
C LEU A 189 -10.96 -10.06 6.19
N ARG A 190 -11.97 -10.74 6.69
CA ARG A 190 -13.36 -10.54 6.26
C ARG A 190 -13.90 -9.11 6.44
N TYR A 191 -13.17 -8.25 7.17
CA TYR A 191 -13.53 -6.84 7.31
C TYR A 191 -12.89 -5.94 6.26
N SER A 192 -11.98 -6.47 5.43
CA SER A 192 -11.33 -5.70 4.36
C SER A 192 -12.33 -5.09 3.39
N GLN A 193 -13.40 -5.80 3.03
CA GLN A 193 -14.43 -5.27 2.14
C GLN A 193 -15.06 -3.95 2.62
N PHE A 194 -15.21 -3.78 3.95
CA PHE A 194 -15.79 -2.55 4.49
C PHE A 194 -14.80 -1.39 4.38
N ILE A 195 -13.51 -1.66 4.54
CA ILE A 195 -12.44 -0.66 4.43
C ILE A 195 -12.25 -0.25 2.97
N GLU A 196 -12.21 -1.21 2.06
CA GLU A 196 -12.14 -0.97 0.62
C GLU A 196 -13.34 -0.14 0.14
N ASN A 197 -14.57 -0.49 0.55
CA ASN A 197 -15.78 0.27 0.24
C ASN A 197 -15.80 1.65 0.90
N LEU A 198 -15.29 1.80 2.13
CA LEU A 198 -15.14 3.09 2.79
C LEU A 198 -14.22 4.01 1.97
N THR A 199 -13.16 3.48 1.40
CA THR A 199 -12.26 4.26 0.53
C THR A 199 -12.98 4.78 -0.71
N VAL A 200 -13.84 3.97 -1.33
CA VAL A 200 -14.68 4.44 -2.45
C VAL A 200 -15.58 5.61 -2.02
N LEU A 201 -16.14 5.56 -0.80
CA LEU A 201 -16.92 6.67 -0.23
C LEU A 201 -16.07 7.92 -0.01
N LEU A 202 -14.85 7.78 0.55
CA LEU A 202 -13.92 8.90 0.76
C LEU A 202 -13.54 9.57 -0.56
N ILE A 203 -13.28 8.82 -1.62
CA ILE A 203 -13.05 9.36 -2.96
C ILE A 203 -14.26 10.19 -3.44
N GLY A 204 -15.48 9.70 -3.19
CA GLY A 204 -16.71 10.44 -3.50
C GLY A 204 -16.85 11.75 -2.71
N ILE A 205 -16.49 11.73 -1.42
CA ILE A 205 -16.46 12.92 -0.55
C ILE A 205 -15.41 13.92 -1.07
N ASN A 206 -14.20 13.45 -1.38
CA ASN A 206 -13.11 14.26 -1.91
C ASN A 206 -13.53 15.01 -3.19
N GLY A 207 -14.17 14.29 -4.12
CA GLY A 207 -14.70 14.90 -5.35
C GLY A 207 -15.76 15.97 -5.11
N ARG A 208 -16.62 15.78 -4.10
CA ARG A 208 -17.70 16.72 -3.75
C ARG A 208 -17.20 17.98 -3.07
N TYR A 209 -16.29 17.83 -2.10
CA TYR A 209 -15.81 18.94 -1.27
C TYR A 209 -14.48 19.53 -1.73
N LYS A 210 -13.85 18.93 -2.75
CA LYS A 210 -12.53 19.34 -3.28
C LYS A 210 -11.45 19.34 -2.20
N ILE A 211 -11.40 18.27 -1.44
CA ILE A 211 -10.45 18.02 -0.34
C ILE A 211 -9.78 16.66 -0.47
N GLU A 212 -8.74 16.46 0.30
CA GLU A 212 -8.12 15.15 0.57
C GLU A 212 -8.52 14.72 1.99
N SER A 213 -9.65 14.00 2.11
CA SER A 213 -10.15 13.52 3.40
C SER A 213 -9.29 12.40 3.96
N GLY A 214 -9.29 12.26 5.28
CA GLY A 214 -8.76 11.14 6.03
C GLY A 214 -9.85 10.48 6.85
N LEU A 215 -9.50 9.42 7.56
CA LEU A 215 -10.37 8.71 8.51
C LEU A 215 -9.83 8.91 9.92
N LYS A 216 -10.73 9.12 10.87
CA LYS A 216 -10.44 9.08 12.31
C LYS A 216 -11.49 8.25 13.04
N ILE A 217 -11.04 7.32 13.83
CA ILE A 217 -11.89 6.55 14.74
C ILE A 217 -11.81 7.19 16.12
N SER A 218 -12.93 7.72 16.61
CA SER A 218 -13.03 8.28 17.96
C SER A 218 -13.20 7.18 19.01
N GLY A 219 -12.71 7.45 20.24
CA GLY A 219 -12.88 6.53 21.37
C GLY A 219 -11.82 5.42 21.45
N ILE A 220 -10.78 5.51 20.64
CA ILE A 220 -9.55 4.70 20.74
C ILE A 220 -8.40 5.68 21.01
N ASP A 221 -7.70 5.50 22.12
CA ASP A 221 -6.55 6.32 22.56
C ASP A 221 -5.26 5.90 21.83
#